data_08365e89f7981362ac6c7102b611e940
#
_entry.id   08365e89f7981362ac6c7102b611e940
#
_cell.length_a   1.000
_cell.length_b   1.000
_cell.length_c   1.000
_cell.angle_alpha   90.00
_cell.angle_beta   90.00
_cell.angle_gamma   90.00
#
_symmetry.space_group_name_H-M   'P 1'
#
loop_
_entity.id
_entity.type
_entity.pdbx_description
1 polymer ?
#
loop_
_entity_poly.entity_id
_entity_poly.type
_entity_poly.pdbx_seq_one_letter_code
_entity_poly.pdbx_strand_id
1 'polypeptide(L)'
;MTVRSLSTAVEARIDRAARRLLDAGHQPHRPVRVFVTEFLVFGAKQAWACAFGALLLATMAVVHLTVPAAMRNDVLTIAAVLLQVGMLVFGLETARELRVVLLFHVVGTVMEVFKTHMGSWTYAPGGLFVVAGVPLFSGFMYGAVGSYMVRVYRLFDLRFDRYPRQWLLAVVAGGIYLNFFGHHFVADARYVLLALVLLFFARTTMHVRIHRATLRMPVLVAMGLVAVFIWAAENVATWAGAWSYPAQLAAWQPVAPTKIVAWFLLMTISVALVTWLYPALPSGRADSAGSTGSTGSTADSRRPRGARAAGDPRLPSSGPSGPASARRESSAFRDRAPLG
;
A
#
# COMPACT_ATOMS: atom_id res chain seq x y z
N MET A 1 -7.41 25.80 7.84
CA MET A 1 -8.18 24.55 7.74
C MET A 1 -7.21 23.45 7.36
N THR A 2 -6.82 22.61 8.30
CA THR A 2 -5.90 21.49 8.08
C THR A 2 -6.63 20.48 7.19
N VAL A 3 -6.12 20.25 6.00
CA VAL A 3 -6.63 19.24 5.04
C VAL A 3 -6.38 17.84 5.64
N ARG A 4 -7.28 17.39 6.51
CA ARG A 4 -7.38 15.97 6.85
C ARG A 4 -7.71 15.26 5.53
N SER A 5 -6.83 14.39 5.08
CA SER A 5 -7.03 13.64 3.84
C SER A 5 -8.41 12.95 3.87
N LEU A 6 -9.17 13.05 2.79
CA LEU A 6 -10.47 12.37 2.66
C LEU A 6 -10.32 10.85 2.85
N SER A 7 -9.16 10.27 2.56
CA SER A 7 -8.87 8.85 2.83
C SER A 7 -8.97 8.54 4.32
N THR A 8 -8.42 9.38 5.20
CA THR A 8 -8.60 9.26 6.66
C THR A 8 -10.05 9.44 7.08
N ALA A 9 -10.83 10.26 6.38
CA ALA A 9 -12.25 10.44 6.66
C ALA A 9 -13.08 9.20 6.28
N VAL A 10 -12.78 8.57 5.14
CA VAL A 10 -13.42 7.31 4.70
C VAL A 10 -13.06 6.18 5.66
N GLU A 11 -11.79 6.03 6.00
CA GLU A 11 -11.31 5.03 6.95
C GLU A 11 -12.00 5.19 8.33
N ALA A 12 -12.06 6.43 8.83
CA ALA A 12 -12.77 6.73 10.08
C ALA A 12 -14.28 6.47 10.00
N ARG A 13 -14.91 6.58 8.81
CA ARG A 13 -16.32 6.20 8.61
C ARG A 13 -16.49 4.69 8.66
N ILE A 14 -15.61 3.92 8.01
CA ILE A 14 -15.63 2.46 8.04
C ILE A 14 -15.49 1.97 9.49
N ASP A 15 -14.49 2.49 10.23
CA ASP A 15 -14.28 2.11 11.62
C ASP A 15 -15.42 2.53 12.56
N ARG A 16 -16.06 3.68 12.31
CA ARG A 16 -17.27 4.11 13.06
C ARG A 16 -18.46 3.20 12.78
N ALA A 17 -18.67 2.83 11.52
CA ALA A 17 -19.72 1.90 11.15
C ALA A 17 -19.50 0.53 11.81
N ALA A 18 -18.27 0.03 11.82
CA ALA A 18 -17.90 -1.20 12.50
C ALA A 18 -18.21 -1.16 14.00
N ARG A 19 -17.83 -0.07 14.68
CA ARG A 19 -18.17 0.13 16.10
C ARG A 19 -19.69 0.13 16.32
N ARG A 20 -20.45 0.88 15.53
CA ARG A 20 -21.93 0.91 15.64
C ARG A 20 -22.55 -0.48 15.48
N LEU A 21 -22.08 -1.27 14.52
CA LEU A 21 -22.54 -2.64 14.28
C LEU A 21 -22.20 -3.57 15.45
N LEU A 22 -21.08 -3.39 16.13
CA LEU A 22 -20.68 -4.18 17.29
C LEU A 22 -21.40 -3.71 18.56
N ASP A 23 -21.56 -2.38 18.76
CA ASP A 23 -22.12 -1.80 19.98
C ASP A 23 -23.66 -1.75 20.02
N ALA A 24 -24.35 -1.97 18.89
CA ALA A 24 -25.82 -1.92 18.76
C ALA A 24 -26.57 -3.06 19.50
N GLY A 25 -25.94 -3.77 20.42
CA GLY A 25 -26.58 -4.85 21.21
C GLY A 25 -26.12 -4.88 22.65
N HIS A 26 -27.07 -4.87 23.59
CA HIS A 26 -26.84 -5.01 25.04
C HIS A 26 -26.41 -6.43 25.48
N GLN A 27 -26.15 -7.34 24.52
CA GLN A 27 -25.80 -8.73 24.75
C GLN A 27 -24.30 -8.97 24.47
N PRO A 28 -23.63 -9.90 25.18
CA PRO A 28 -22.27 -10.29 24.86
C PRO A 28 -22.17 -10.69 23.38
N HIS A 29 -21.14 -10.18 22.69
CA HIS A 29 -21.01 -10.27 21.24
C HIS A 29 -21.07 -11.73 20.78
N ARG A 30 -22.13 -12.12 20.07
CA ARG A 30 -22.21 -13.44 19.44
C ARG A 30 -21.06 -13.60 18.45
N PRO A 31 -20.33 -14.73 18.46
CA PRO A 31 -19.15 -14.92 17.58
C PRO A 31 -19.48 -14.70 16.11
N VAL A 32 -20.67 -15.10 15.67
CA VAL A 32 -21.17 -14.87 14.31
C VAL A 32 -21.24 -13.37 13.97
N ARG A 33 -21.73 -12.55 14.89
CA ARG A 33 -21.83 -11.09 14.66
C ARG A 33 -20.45 -10.44 14.54
N VAL A 34 -19.49 -10.86 15.36
CA VAL A 34 -18.10 -10.40 15.27
C VAL A 34 -17.53 -10.79 13.92
N PHE A 35 -17.68 -12.06 13.53
CA PHE A 35 -17.18 -12.56 12.24
C PHE A 35 -17.78 -11.78 11.05
N VAL A 36 -19.10 -11.60 11.03
CA VAL A 36 -19.78 -10.85 9.95
C VAL A 36 -19.32 -9.41 9.90
N THR A 37 -19.17 -8.75 11.07
CA THR A 37 -18.68 -7.36 11.10
C THR A 37 -17.23 -7.26 10.59
N GLU A 38 -16.34 -8.15 11.04
CA GLU A 38 -14.94 -8.19 10.56
C GLU A 38 -14.89 -8.44 9.04
N PHE A 39 -15.72 -9.36 8.54
CA PHE A 39 -15.82 -9.66 7.11
C PHE A 39 -16.31 -8.44 6.29
N LEU A 40 -17.35 -7.75 6.75
CA LEU A 40 -17.85 -6.55 6.09
C LEU A 40 -16.83 -5.41 6.12
N VAL A 41 -16.11 -5.23 7.24
CA VAL A 41 -15.04 -4.23 7.35
C VAL A 41 -13.88 -4.57 6.43
N PHE A 42 -13.50 -5.84 6.35
CA PHE A 42 -12.50 -6.32 5.40
C PHE A 42 -12.91 -5.98 3.97
N GLY A 43 -14.14 -6.36 3.57
CA GLY A 43 -14.68 -6.06 2.25
C GLY A 43 -14.71 -4.57 1.93
N ALA A 44 -15.18 -3.73 2.86
CA ALA A 44 -15.21 -2.28 2.70
C ALA A 44 -13.81 -1.66 2.56
N LYS A 45 -12.83 -2.13 3.34
CA LYS A 45 -11.43 -1.70 3.23
C LYS A 45 -10.81 -2.14 1.90
N GLN A 46 -11.10 -3.36 1.43
CA GLN A 46 -10.64 -3.85 0.12
C GLN A 46 -11.26 -3.07 -1.03
N ALA A 47 -12.57 -2.84 -1.00
CA ALA A 47 -13.25 -2.01 -2.00
C ALA A 47 -12.65 -0.59 -2.05
N TRP A 48 -12.36 -0.01 -0.89
CA TRP A 48 -11.70 1.30 -0.80
C TRP A 48 -10.27 1.26 -1.33
N ALA A 49 -9.50 0.20 -1.05
CA ALA A 49 -8.16 0.03 -1.60
C ALA A 49 -8.18 -0.07 -3.13
N CYS A 50 -9.18 -0.75 -3.70
CA CYS A 50 -9.35 -0.91 -5.16
C CYS A 50 -9.97 0.32 -5.85
N ALA A 51 -10.31 1.42 -5.14
CA ALA A 51 -11.14 2.50 -5.66
C ALA A 51 -10.60 3.09 -6.98
N PHE A 52 -9.29 3.36 -7.08
CA PHE A 52 -8.71 3.91 -8.30
C PHE A 52 -8.82 2.94 -9.48
N GLY A 53 -8.42 1.68 -9.29
CA GLY A 53 -8.54 0.65 -10.33
C GLY A 53 -10.00 0.37 -10.74
N ALA A 54 -10.92 0.35 -9.77
CA ALA A 54 -12.33 0.14 -10.04
C ALA A 54 -12.93 1.32 -10.84
N LEU A 55 -12.59 2.56 -10.51
CA LEU A 55 -13.01 3.74 -11.27
C LEU A 55 -12.43 3.71 -12.69
N LEU A 56 -11.18 3.32 -12.86
CA LEU A 56 -10.55 3.20 -14.17
C LEU A 56 -11.24 2.13 -15.02
N LEU A 57 -11.52 0.94 -14.46
CA LEU A 57 -12.25 -0.13 -15.15
C LEU A 57 -13.69 0.29 -15.51
N ALA A 58 -14.39 0.96 -14.60
CA ALA A 58 -15.71 1.50 -14.88
C ALA A 58 -15.67 2.53 -16.02
N THR A 59 -14.64 3.38 -16.02
CA THR A 59 -14.43 4.35 -17.10
C THR A 59 -14.19 3.65 -18.44
N MET A 60 -13.37 2.58 -18.47
CA MET A 60 -13.16 1.78 -19.70
C MET A 60 -14.48 1.20 -20.22
N ALA A 61 -15.29 0.62 -19.34
CA ALA A 61 -16.59 0.06 -19.71
C ALA A 61 -17.54 1.16 -20.25
N VAL A 62 -17.63 2.31 -19.59
CA VAL A 62 -18.46 3.44 -20.04
C VAL A 62 -17.99 3.95 -21.38
N VAL A 63 -16.69 4.20 -21.55
CA VAL A 63 -16.10 4.68 -22.80
C VAL A 63 -16.32 3.68 -23.95
N HIS A 64 -16.21 2.38 -23.66
CA HIS A 64 -16.52 1.33 -24.64
C HIS A 64 -17.94 1.44 -25.18
N LEU A 65 -18.92 1.69 -24.29
CA LEU A 65 -20.34 1.75 -24.64
C LEU A 65 -20.79 3.08 -25.26
N THR A 66 -20.08 4.19 -25.00
CA THR A 66 -20.54 5.54 -25.32
C THR A 66 -19.67 6.31 -26.30
N VAL A 67 -18.40 5.91 -26.50
CA VAL A 67 -17.41 6.68 -27.28
C VAL A 67 -17.03 5.90 -28.55
N PRO A 68 -17.00 6.55 -29.74
CA PRO A 68 -16.50 5.95 -30.97
C PRO A 68 -15.07 5.42 -30.82
N ALA A 69 -14.76 4.29 -31.45
CA ALA A 69 -13.48 3.59 -31.28
C ALA A 69 -12.25 4.49 -31.53
N ALA A 70 -12.32 5.38 -32.54
CA ALA A 70 -11.21 6.28 -32.89
C ALA A 70 -10.82 7.28 -31.78
N MET A 71 -11.73 7.60 -30.85
CA MET A 71 -11.51 8.58 -29.79
C MET A 71 -11.23 7.93 -28.41
N ARG A 72 -11.37 6.61 -28.30
CA ARG A 72 -11.33 5.91 -26.98
C ARG A 72 -10.00 6.09 -26.28
N ASN A 73 -8.88 5.99 -26.98
CA ASN A 73 -7.54 6.13 -26.39
C ASN A 73 -7.34 7.49 -25.72
N ASP A 74 -7.78 8.56 -26.38
CA ASP A 74 -7.64 9.92 -25.87
C ASP A 74 -8.58 10.19 -24.70
N VAL A 75 -9.84 9.78 -24.84
CA VAL A 75 -10.83 9.92 -23.76
C VAL A 75 -10.41 9.14 -22.51
N LEU A 76 -9.92 7.90 -22.67
CA LEU A 76 -9.41 7.11 -21.56
C LEU A 76 -8.19 7.75 -20.90
N THR A 77 -7.27 8.31 -21.70
CA THR A 77 -6.08 8.99 -21.16
C THR A 77 -6.48 10.23 -20.37
N ILE A 78 -7.35 11.08 -20.93
CA ILE A 78 -7.84 12.28 -20.25
C ILE A 78 -8.58 11.88 -18.95
N ALA A 79 -9.46 10.90 -19.02
CA ALA A 79 -10.21 10.43 -17.86
C ALA A 79 -9.29 9.86 -16.78
N ALA A 80 -8.26 9.07 -17.14
CA ALA A 80 -7.28 8.53 -16.19
C ALA A 80 -6.49 9.66 -15.49
N VAL A 81 -6.07 10.69 -16.23
CA VAL A 81 -5.42 11.88 -15.67
C VAL A 81 -6.36 12.62 -14.72
N LEU A 82 -7.61 12.85 -15.12
CA LEU A 82 -8.60 13.53 -14.27
C LEU A 82 -8.91 12.72 -13.00
N LEU A 83 -9.01 11.41 -13.11
CA LEU A 83 -9.17 10.53 -11.95
C LEU A 83 -7.97 10.65 -11.01
N GLN A 84 -6.74 10.60 -11.53
CA GLN A 84 -5.52 10.72 -10.72
C GLN A 84 -5.43 12.10 -10.05
N VAL A 85 -5.71 13.18 -10.78
CA VAL A 85 -5.74 14.54 -10.24
C VAL A 85 -6.84 14.66 -9.17
N GLY A 86 -8.03 14.11 -9.42
CA GLY A 86 -9.10 14.05 -8.44
C GLY A 86 -8.69 13.31 -7.17
N MET A 87 -8.00 12.17 -7.29
CA MET A 87 -7.49 11.43 -6.13
C MET A 87 -6.56 12.28 -5.26
N LEU A 88 -5.76 13.14 -5.86
CA LEU A 88 -4.85 14.06 -5.16
C LEU A 88 -5.60 15.27 -4.56
N VAL A 89 -6.42 15.94 -5.36
CA VAL A 89 -7.14 17.15 -4.95
C VAL A 89 -8.10 16.87 -3.79
N PHE A 90 -8.80 15.75 -3.85
CA PHE A 90 -9.69 15.31 -2.77
C PHE A 90 -8.94 14.65 -1.60
N GLY A 91 -7.61 14.61 -1.63
CA GLY A 91 -6.79 14.02 -0.57
C GLY A 91 -7.01 12.52 -0.37
N LEU A 92 -7.46 11.82 -1.41
CA LEU A 92 -7.64 10.37 -1.43
C LEU A 92 -6.30 9.64 -1.61
N GLU A 93 -5.32 10.34 -2.16
CA GLU A 93 -3.91 9.92 -2.27
C GLU A 93 -2.98 11.01 -1.77
N THR A 94 -1.87 10.60 -1.19
CA THR A 94 -0.80 11.50 -0.75
C THR A 94 0.26 11.66 -1.84
N ALA A 95 1.06 12.74 -1.79
CA ALA A 95 2.19 12.92 -2.70
C ALA A 95 3.22 11.75 -2.62
N ARG A 96 3.31 11.07 -1.48
CA ARG A 96 4.17 9.90 -1.32
C ARG A 96 3.60 8.68 -2.05
N GLU A 97 2.29 8.48 -2.01
CA GLU A 97 1.59 7.44 -2.76
C GLU A 97 1.68 7.71 -4.26
N LEU A 98 1.54 8.97 -4.68
CA LEU A 98 1.73 9.37 -6.08
C LEU A 98 3.10 8.95 -6.64
N ARG A 99 4.18 9.02 -5.85
CA ARG A 99 5.51 8.56 -6.31
C ARG A 99 5.50 7.08 -6.67
N VAL A 100 4.77 6.25 -5.91
CA VAL A 100 4.60 4.83 -6.23
C VAL A 100 3.81 4.67 -7.53
N VAL A 101 2.69 5.39 -7.65
CA VAL A 101 1.86 5.36 -8.87
C VAL A 101 2.67 5.75 -10.10
N LEU A 102 3.46 6.83 -10.02
CA LEU A 102 4.33 7.27 -11.11
C LEU A 102 5.43 6.26 -11.43
N LEU A 103 6.04 5.63 -10.42
CA LEU A 103 7.02 4.57 -10.63
C LEU A 103 6.40 3.39 -11.38
N PHE A 104 5.22 2.94 -10.97
CA PHE A 104 4.47 1.88 -11.66
C PHE A 104 4.07 2.30 -13.08
N HIS A 105 3.67 3.55 -13.26
CA HIS A 105 3.34 4.11 -14.58
C HIS A 105 4.54 4.02 -15.52
N VAL A 106 5.74 4.46 -15.08
CA VAL A 106 6.94 4.43 -15.91
C VAL A 106 7.36 2.99 -16.21
N VAL A 107 7.49 2.15 -15.18
CA VAL A 107 7.89 0.73 -15.35
C VAL A 107 6.90 -0.01 -16.25
N GLY A 108 5.59 0.21 -16.04
CA GLY A 108 4.54 -0.39 -16.86
C GLY A 108 4.57 0.10 -18.30
N THR A 109 4.74 1.42 -18.54
CA THR A 109 4.80 1.98 -19.90
C THR A 109 6.00 1.43 -20.68
N VAL A 110 7.18 1.30 -20.07
CA VAL A 110 8.34 0.69 -20.72
C VAL A 110 8.03 -0.76 -21.13
N MET A 111 7.38 -1.51 -20.25
CA MET A 111 6.98 -2.89 -20.53
C MET A 111 5.93 -2.95 -21.66
N GLU A 112 4.95 -2.05 -21.65
CA GLU A 112 3.90 -1.96 -22.67
C GLU A 112 4.47 -1.68 -24.06
N VAL A 113 5.34 -0.67 -24.19
CA VAL A 113 5.99 -0.31 -25.45
C VAL A 113 6.72 -1.52 -26.03
N PHE A 114 7.51 -2.21 -25.20
CA PHE A 114 8.24 -3.39 -25.64
C PHE A 114 7.29 -4.52 -26.08
N LYS A 115 6.32 -4.88 -25.24
CA LYS A 115 5.40 -5.99 -25.49
C LYS A 115 4.49 -5.77 -26.70
N THR A 116 4.03 -4.54 -26.89
CA THR A 116 3.26 -4.14 -28.07
C THR A 116 4.11 -4.25 -29.33
N HIS A 117 5.38 -3.81 -29.28
CA HIS A 117 6.33 -3.97 -30.38
C HIS A 117 6.58 -5.46 -30.72
N MET A 118 6.62 -6.33 -29.71
CA MET A 118 6.76 -7.78 -29.89
C MET A 118 5.46 -8.50 -30.28
N GLY A 119 4.37 -7.75 -30.50
CA GLY A 119 3.08 -8.34 -30.90
C GLY A 119 2.38 -9.19 -29.83
N SER A 120 2.76 -9.03 -28.55
CA SER A 120 2.12 -9.77 -27.44
C SER A 120 0.65 -9.40 -27.28
N TRP A 121 0.30 -8.14 -27.52
CA TRP A 121 -1.03 -7.55 -27.61
C TRP A 121 -0.99 -6.27 -28.43
N THR A 122 -2.14 -5.77 -28.80
CA THR A 122 -2.27 -4.56 -29.61
C THR A 122 -3.30 -3.61 -28.99
N TYR A 123 -3.09 -2.32 -29.26
CA TYR A 123 -4.05 -1.26 -28.98
C TYR A 123 -4.78 -0.84 -30.25
N ALA A 124 -5.97 -0.25 -30.12
CA ALA A 124 -6.63 0.39 -31.27
C ALA A 124 -5.72 1.48 -31.83
N PRO A 125 -5.60 1.58 -33.16
CA PRO A 125 -4.76 2.60 -33.77
C PRO A 125 -5.35 4.00 -33.55
N GLY A 126 -4.47 5.02 -33.57
CA GLY A 126 -4.86 6.43 -33.48
C GLY A 126 -4.92 6.95 -32.05
N GLY A 127 -5.09 8.27 -31.96
CA GLY A 127 -5.09 9.07 -30.75
C GLY A 127 -3.91 10.03 -30.66
N LEU A 128 -4.07 11.09 -29.90
CA LEU A 128 -3.05 12.13 -29.65
C LEU A 128 -2.11 11.72 -28.50
N PHE A 129 -2.64 11.00 -27.51
CA PHE A 129 -1.90 10.60 -26.28
C PHE A 129 -1.33 9.19 -26.42
N VAL A 130 -0.51 8.98 -27.46
CA VAL A 130 0.09 7.68 -27.81
C VAL A 130 1.60 7.83 -27.91
N VAL A 131 2.37 6.95 -27.29
CA VAL A 131 3.83 6.88 -27.36
C VAL A 131 4.22 5.49 -27.89
N ALA A 132 4.94 5.45 -29.01
CA ALA A 132 5.37 4.20 -29.64
C ALA A 132 4.22 3.17 -29.85
N GLY A 133 3.03 3.64 -30.23
CA GLY A 133 1.85 2.80 -30.44
C GLY A 133 1.10 2.40 -29.18
N VAL A 134 1.52 2.87 -28.00
CA VAL A 134 0.91 2.58 -26.71
C VAL A 134 0.19 3.83 -26.17
N PRO A 135 -1.12 3.77 -25.92
CA PRO A 135 -1.85 4.86 -25.28
C PRO A 135 -1.40 5.09 -23.84
N LEU A 136 -1.26 6.35 -23.43
CA LEU A 136 -0.76 6.70 -22.11
C LEU A 136 -1.66 6.25 -20.95
N PHE A 137 -2.96 5.98 -21.18
CA PHE A 137 -3.82 5.43 -20.14
C PHE A 137 -3.32 4.06 -19.62
N SER A 138 -2.58 3.31 -20.47
CA SER A 138 -2.05 1.99 -20.10
C SER A 138 -1.14 2.05 -18.88
N GLY A 139 -0.33 3.09 -18.76
CA GLY A 139 0.52 3.29 -17.59
C GLY A 139 -0.27 3.50 -16.28
N PHE A 140 -1.48 4.10 -16.36
CA PHE A 140 -2.36 4.25 -15.19
C PHE A 140 -2.95 2.92 -14.71
N MET A 141 -3.07 1.91 -15.58
CA MET A 141 -3.47 0.56 -15.15
C MET A 141 -2.44 -0.05 -14.20
N TYR A 142 -1.15 0.09 -14.50
CA TYR A 142 -0.08 -0.30 -13.58
C TYR A 142 -0.04 0.58 -12.34
N GLY A 143 -0.25 1.89 -12.51
CA GLY A 143 -0.40 2.84 -11.42
C GLY A 143 -1.51 2.45 -10.45
N ALA A 144 -2.62 1.88 -10.95
CA ALA A 144 -3.72 1.39 -10.12
C ALA A 144 -3.29 0.23 -9.21
N VAL A 145 -2.42 -0.66 -9.68
CA VAL A 145 -1.84 -1.73 -8.84
C VAL A 145 -0.96 -1.12 -7.74
N GLY A 146 -0.13 -0.13 -8.08
CA GLY A 146 0.69 0.60 -7.10
C GLY A 146 -0.15 1.30 -6.04
N SER A 147 -1.20 2.03 -6.45
CA SER A 147 -2.16 2.68 -5.55
C SER A 147 -2.83 1.67 -4.60
N TYR A 148 -3.33 0.55 -5.14
CA TYR A 148 -3.90 -0.54 -4.36
C TYR A 148 -2.92 -1.06 -3.30
N MET A 149 -1.71 -1.41 -3.69
CA MET A 149 -0.69 -1.98 -2.81
C MET A 149 -0.36 -1.07 -1.63
N VAL A 150 -0.15 0.22 -1.88
CA VAL A 150 0.15 1.20 -0.82
C VAL A 150 -1.02 1.38 0.12
N ARG A 151 -2.25 1.43 -0.41
CA ARG A 151 -3.46 1.53 0.41
C ARG A 151 -3.68 0.31 1.29
N VAL A 152 -3.57 -0.88 0.74
CA VAL A 152 -3.68 -2.13 1.50
C VAL A 152 -2.64 -2.16 2.62
N TYR A 153 -1.41 -1.78 2.32
CA TYR A 153 -0.33 -1.73 3.30
C TYR A 153 -0.69 -0.83 4.50
N ARG A 154 -1.28 0.34 4.23
CA ARG A 154 -1.70 1.31 5.25
C ARG A 154 -2.98 0.89 5.98
N LEU A 155 -4.03 0.52 5.21
CA LEU A 155 -5.38 0.23 5.75
C LEU A 155 -5.40 -0.95 6.72
N PHE A 156 -4.57 -1.95 6.46
CA PHE A 156 -4.53 -3.19 7.20
C PHE A 156 -3.32 -3.31 8.14
N ASP A 157 -2.53 -2.23 8.30
CA ASP A 157 -1.30 -2.26 9.13
C ASP A 157 -0.51 -3.54 8.89
N LEU A 158 -0.19 -3.79 7.60
CA LEU A 158 0.44 -5.05 7.19
C LEU A 158 1.78 -5.25 7.88
N ARG A 159 1.93 -6.41 8.51
CA ARG A 159 3.16 -6.84 9.17
C ARG A 159 3.54 -8.23 8.68
N PHE A 160 4.82 -8.52 8.72
CA PHE A 160 5.35 -9.74 8.11
C PHE A 160 6.28 -10.48 9.06
N ASP A 161 6.14 -11.81 9.11
CA ASP A 161 7.12 -12.69 9.71
C ASP A 161 7.94 -13.34 8.61
N ARG A 162 9.22 -13.53 8.86
CA ARG A 162 10.15 -14.22 7.97
C ARG A 162 10.14 -13.66 6.55
N TYR A 163 10.06 -12.34 6.43
CA TYR A 163 10.11 -11.68 5.12
C TYR A 163 11.49 -11.88 4.46
N PRO A 164 11.56 -12.19 3.15
CA PRO A 164 12.81 -12.35 2.44
C PRO A 164 13.70 -11.10 2.54
N ARG A 165 15.03 -11.29 2.45
CA ARG A 165 15.95 -10.16 2.40
C ARG A 165 15.68 -9.31 1.16
N GLN A 166 15.64 -8.00 1.33
CA GLN A 166 15.26 -7.05 0.28
C GLN A 166 16.08 -7.24 -1.03
N TRP A 167 17.37 -7.51 -0.91
CA TRP A 167 18.21 -7.71 -2.09
C TRP A 167 17.87 -9.00 -2.86
N LEU A 168 17.51 -10.10 -2.16
CA LEU A 168 17.04 -11.33 -2.81
C LEU A 168 15.76 -11.08 -3.60
N LEU A 169 14.82 -10.36 -2.99
CA LEU A 169 13.58 -9.98 -3.64
C LEU A 169 13.85 -9.09 -4.87
N ALA A 170 14.80 -8.15 -4.77
CA ALA A 170 15.20 -7.30 -5.89
C ALA A 170 15.83 -8.12 -7.03
N VAL A 171 16.69 -9.10 -6.73
CA VAL A 171 17.29 -9.99 -7.74
C VAL A 171 16.22 -10.83 -8.44
N VAL A 172 15.28 -11.42 -7.68
CA VAL A 172 14.20 -12.22 -8.27
C VAL A 172 13.25 -11.34 -9.09
N ALA A 173 12.87 -10.17 -8.58
CA ALA A 173 12.03 -9.23 -9.31
C ALA A 173 12.71 -8.75 -10.60
N GLY A 174 14.02 -8.46 -10.54
CA GLY A 174 14.84 -8.13 -11.71
C GLY A 174 14.88 -9.28 -12.72
N GLY A 175 15.07 -10.51 -12.25
CA GLY A 175 15.03 -11.73 -13.09
C GLY A 175 13.66 -11.93 -13.77
N ILE A 176 12.57 -11.72 -13.03
CA ILE A 176 11.21 -11.78 -13.58
C ILE A 176 11.03 -10.69 -14.66
N TYR A 177 11.45 -9.47 -14.37
CA TYR A 177 11.35 -8.36 -15.32
C TYR A 177 12.17 -8.64 -16.58
N LEU A 178 13.42 -9.10 -16.44
CA LEU A 178 14.28 -9.49 -17.57
C LEU A 178 13.69 -10.65 -18.37
N ASN A 179 13.16 -11.68 -17.71
CA ASN A 179 12.49 -12.78 -18.41
C ASN A 179 11.25 -12.30 -19.18
N PHE A 180 10.55 -11.32 -18.64
CA PHE A 180 9.38 -10.74 -19.32
C PHE A 180 9.74 -10.10 -20.66
N PHE A 181 10.95 -9.58 -20.80
CA PHE A 181 11.50 -9.08 -22.08
C PHE A 181 12.16 -10.21 -22.86
N GLY A 182 12.97 -11.03 -22.20
CA GLY A 182 13.89 -11.96 -22.84
C GLY A 182 13.26 -13.24 -23.40
N HIS A 183 12.09 -13.68 -22.91
CA HIS A 183 11.48 -14.97 -23.33
C HIS A 183 11.08 -15.02 -24.82
N HIS A 184 11.14 -13.90 -25.54
CA HIS A 184 10.98 -13.86 -26.99
C HIS A 184 12.26 -14.27 -27.74
N PHE A 185 13.41 -14.23 -27.06
CA PHE A 185 14.73 -14.47 -27.65
C PHE A 185 15.47 -15.67 -27.05
N VAL A 186 15.12 -16.03 -25.81
CA VAL A 186 15.71 -17.13 -25.05
C VAL A 186 14.64 -17.99 -24.42
N ALA A 187 15.04 -19.15 -23.88
CA ALA A 187 14.12 -20.04 -23.18
C ALA A 187 13.39 -19.33 -22.04
N ASP A 188 12.08 -19.54 -21.94
CA ASP A 188 11.22 -18.94 -20.94
C ASP A 188 11.49 -19.56 -19.55
N ALA A 189 12.09 -18.78 -18.67
CA ALA A 189 12.42 -19.15 -17.30
C ALA A 189 11.24 -18.96 -16.31
N ARG A 190 10.04 -18.69 -16.79
CA ARG A 190 8.84 -18.36 -15.98
C ARG A 190 8.60 -19.35 -14.85
N TYR A 191 8.72 -20.65 -15.09
CA TYR A 191 8.46 -21.69 -14.08
C TYR A 191 9.61 -21.82 -13.07
N VAL A 192 10.85 -21.55 -13.49
CA VAL A 192 12.01 -21.49 -12.57
C VAL A 192 11.85 -20.30 -11.64
N LEU A 193 11.50 -19.14 -12.18
CA LEU A 193 11.23 -17.91 -11.40
C LEU A 193 10.04 -18.11 -10.45
N LEU A 194 8.98 -18.78 -10.91
CA LEU A 194 7.86 -19.15 -10.05
C LEU A 194 8.32 -20.02 -8.87
N ALA A 195 9.12 -21.06 -9.14
CA ALA A 195 9.65 -21.93 -8.09
C ALA A 195 10.51 -21.16 -7.08
N LEU A 196 11.34 -20.22 -7.54
CA LEU A 196 12.14 -19.33 -6.66
C LEU A 196 11.24 -18.45 -5.79
N VAL A 197 10.20 -17.83 -6.35
CA VAL A 197 9.23 -17.03 -5.58
C VAL A 197 8.54 -17.88 -4.53
N LEU A 198 8.06 -19.06 -4.91
CA LEU A 198 7.42 -19.98 -3.98
C LEU A 198 8.37 -20.39 -2.85
N LEU A 199 9.63 -20.68 -3.15
CA LEU A 199 10.66 -21.03 -2.17
C LEU A 199 10.95 -19.86 -1.19
N PHE A 200 11.16 -18.67 -1.71
CA PHE A 200 11.53 -17.51 -0.87
C PHE A 200 10.38 -17.05 0.03
N PHE A 201 9.14 -17.13 -0.43
CA PHE A 201 7.97 -16.76 0.34
C PHE A 201 7.29 -17.92 1.08
N ALA A 202 7.79 -19.19 0.94
CA ALA A 202 7.16 -20.37 1.52
C ALA A 202 6.86 -20.25 3.02
N ARG A 203 7.71 -19.57 3.77
CA ARG A 203 7.59 -19.38 5.22
C ARG A 203 7.14 -17.98 5.63
N THR A 204 6.86 -17.10 4.66
CA THR A 204 6.46 -15.72 4.94
C THR A 204 4.98 -15.66 5.28
N THR A 205 4.70 -15.19 6.49
CA THR A 205 3.34 -14.97 6.97
C THR A 205 3.05 -13.49 7.04
N MET A 206 1.88 -13.10 6.56
CA MET A 206 1.37 -11.74 6.63
C MET A 206 0.31 -11.65 7.73
N HIS A 207 0.40 -10.59 8.54
CA HIS A 207 -0.58 -10.22 9.53
C HIS A 207 -1.40 -9.05 9.01
N VAL A 208 -2.70 -9.26 8.91
CA VAL A 208 -3.67 -8.32 8.34
C VAL A 208 -4.59 -7.86 9.46
N ARG A 209 -4.45 -6.64 9.91
CA ARG A 209 -5.30 -6.06 10.94
C ARG A 209 -6.57 -5.51 10.31
N ILE A 210 -7.70 -6.19 10.52
CA ILE A 210 -9.00 -5.78 9.94
C ILE A 210 -9.61 -4.64 10.79
N HIS A 211 -10.15 -4.95 11.96
CA HIS A 211 -10.67 -4.00 12.92
C HIS A 211 -10.20 -4.36 14.33
N ARG A 212 -10.81 -5.36 14.97
CA ARG A 212 -10.35 -5.97 16.24
C ARG A 212 -9.50 -7.21 15.99
N ALA A 213 -9.82 -7.93 14.93
CA ALA A 213 -9.13 -9.17 14.56
C ALA A 213 -7.88 -8.91 13.73
N THR A 214 -6.85 -9.72 13.97
CA THR A 214 -5.68 -9.83 13.11
C THR A 214 -5.70 -11.20 12.45
N LEU A 215 -5.88 -11.20 11.13
CA LEU A 215 -5.83 -12.41 10.32
C LEU A 215 -4.37 -12.72 9.97
N ARG A 216 -3.97 -13.97 10.15
CA ARG A 216 -2.67 -14.49 9.72
C ARG A 216 -2.86 -15.32 8.45
N MET A 217 -2.12 -14.99 7.40
CA MET A 217 -2.20 -15.75 6.15
C MET A 217 -0.82 -15.82 5.47
N PRO A 218 -0.53 -16.92 4.74
CA PRO A 218 0.67 -16.97 3.90
C PRO A 218 0.66 -15.86 2.84
N VAL A 219 1.78 -15.18 2.64
CA VAL A 219 1.90 -14.12 1.62
C VAL A 219 1.59 -14.65 0.22
N LEU A 220 1.98 -15.89 -0.07
CA LEU A 220 1.71 -16.55 -1.36
C LEU A 220 0.20 -16.64 -1.67
N VAL A 221 -0.62 -16.89 -0.64
CA VAL A 221 -2.09 -16.91 -0.81
C VAL A 221 -2.61 -15.53 -1.18
N ALA A 222 -2.15 -14.49 -0.48
CA ALA A 222 -2.53 -13.12 -0.81
C ALA A 222 -2.11 -12.73 -2.23
N MET A 223 -0.87 -13.03 -2.64
CA MET A 223 -0.37 -12.77 -3.99
C MET A 223 -1.18 -13.52 -5.04
N GLY A 224 -1.51 -14.79 -4.79
CA GLY A 224 -2.34 -15.60 -5.69
C GLY A 224 -3.76 -15.03 -5.86
N LEU A 225 -4.41 -14.64 -4.76
CA LEU A 225 -5.74 -14.00 -4.80
C LEU A 225 -5.73 -12.68 -5.58
N VAL A 226 -4.69 -11.85 -5.38
CA VAL A 226 -4.53 -10.61 -6.14
C VAL A 226 -4.28 -10.89 -7.61
N ALA A 227 -3.46 -11.90 -7.97
CA ALA A 227 -3.22 -12.30 -9.35
C ALA A 227 -4.52 -12.77 -10.06
N VAL A 228 -5.37 -13.54 -9.37
CA VAL A 228 -6.70 -13.94 -9.87
C VAL A 228 -7.60 -12.71 -10.06
N PHE A 229 -7.59 -11.78 -9.10
CA PHE A 229 -8.36 -10.54 -9.22
C PHE A 229 -7.90 -9.67 -10.38
N ILE A 230 -6.58 -9.54 -10.62
CA ILE A 230 -6.03 -8.80 -11.77
C ILE A 230 -6.42 -9.50 -13.08
N TRP A 231 -6.35 -10.84 -13.14
CA TRP A 231 -6.82 -11.59 -14.30
C TRP A 231 -8.32 -11.35 -14.58
N ALA A 232 -9.17 -11.29 -13.56
CA ALA A 232 -10.57 -10.94 -13.73
C ALA A 232 -10.75 -9.51 -14.24
N ALA A 233 -10.01 -8.54 -13.71
CA ALA A 233 -10.00 -7.15 -14.17
C ALA A 233 -9.50 -7.04 -15.63
N GLU A 234 -8.50 -7.82 -16.03
CA GLU A 234 -8.00 -7.92 -17.40
C GLU A 234 -9.08 -8.40 -18.37
N ASN A 235 -9.93 -9.36 -17.96
CA ASN A 235 -11.06 -9.79 -18.78
C ASN A 235 -12.06 -8.65 -19.01
N VAL A 236 -12.35 -7.84 -17.99
CA VAL A 236 -13.21 -6.66 -18.14
C VAL A 236 -12.57 -5.63 -19.08
N ALA A 237 -11.28 -5.36 -18.93
CA ALA A 237 -10.57 -4.36 -19.73
C ALA A 237 -10.45 -4.78 -21.20
N THR A 238 -10.15 -6.06 -21.49
CA THR A 238 -10.11 -6.59 -22.88
C THR A 238 -11.50 -6.65 -23.50
N TRP A 239 -12.55 -7.00 -22.72
CA TRP A 239 -13.93 -6.89 -23.17
C TRP A 239 -14.31 -5.44 -23.54
N ALA A 240 -13.88 -4.48 -22.74
CA ALA A 240 -14.06 -3.07 -23.02
C ALA A 240 -13.19 -2.55 -24.18
N GLY A 241 -12.40 -3.41 -24.83
CA GLY A 241 -11.57 -3.04 -25.99
C GLY A 241 -10.42 -2.10 -25.64
N ALA A 242 -9.97 -2.10 -24.38
CA ALA A 242 -8.82 -1.30 -23.98
C ALA A 242 -7.54 -1.77 -24.69
N TRP A 243 -7.37 -3.07 -24.85
CA TRP A 243 -6.40 -3.73 -25.74
C TRP A 243 -6.93 -5.10 -26.16
N SER A 244 -6.26 -5.74 -27.12
CA SER A 244 -6.63 -7.08 -27.60
C SER A 244 -5.42 -7.99 -27.71
N TYR A 245 -5.58 -9.22 -27.28
CA TYR A 245 -4.64 -10.29 -27.55
C TYR A 245 -4.82 -10.82 -28.98
N PRO A 246 -3.79 -11.44 -29.60
CA PRO A 246 -3.92 -12.03 -30.93
C PRO A 246 -5.13 -12.96 -31.08
N ALA A 247 -5.43 -13.75 -30.05
CA ALA A 247 -6.59 -14.65 -30.03
C ALA A 247 -7.95 -13.92 -29.97
N GLN A 248 -7.97 -12.64 -29.57
CA GLN A 248 -9.18 -11.81 -29.44
C GLN A 248 -9.46 -10.89 -30.62
N LEU A 249 -8.59 -10.90 -31.65
CA LEU A 249 -8.72 -9.96 -32.79
C LEU A 249 -9.97 -10.25 -33.64
N ALA A 250 -10.37 -11.51 -33.81
CA ALA A 250 -11.57 -11.86 -34.58
C ALA A 250 -12.85 -11.67 -33.75
N ALA A 251 -12.85 -12.07 -32.50
CA ALA A 251 -13.94 -11.91 -31.54
C ALA A 251 -13.37 -11.96 -30.15
N TRP A 252 -13.97 -11.20 -29.24
CA TRP A 252 -13.55 -11.26 -27.85
C TRP A 252 -13.82 -12.66 -27.25
N GLN A 253 -12.85 -13.14 -26.54
CA GLN A 253 -12.92 -14.37 -25.72
C GLN A 253 -12.17 -14.17 -24.41
N PRO A 254 -12.50 -14.94 -23.36
CA PRO A 254 -11.83 -14.81 -22.07
C PRO A 254 -10.33 -15.00 -22.18
N VAL A 255 -9.60 -14.20 -21.41
CA VAL A 255 -8.14 -14.30 -21.30
C VAL A 255 -7.76 -15.65 -20.70
N ALA A 256 -6.79 -16.32 -21.32
CA ALA A 256 -6.36 -17.66 -20.90
C ALA A 256 -5.97 -17.69 -19.41
N PRO A 257 -6.45 -18.67 -18.61
CA PRO A 257 -6.12 -18.77 -17.17
C PRO A 257 -4.61 -18.91 -16.88
N THR A 258 -3.83 -19.36 -17.85
CA THR A 258 -2.35 -19.43 -17.77
C THR A 258 -1.71 -18.05 -17.54
N LYS A 259 -2.41 -16.96 -17.85
CA LYS A 259 -1.99 -15.59 -17.54
C LYS A 259 -1.93 -15.30 -16.03
N ILE A 260 -2.65 -16.06 -15.20
CA ILE A 260 -2.60 -15.91 -13.73
C ILE A 260 -1.16 -16.10 -13.23
N VAL A 261 -0.39 -17.03 -13.82
CA VAL A 261 1.03 -17.23 -13.47
C VAL A 261 1.86 -15.98 -13.78
N ALA A 262 1.63 -15.35 -14.93
CA ALA A 262 2.30 -14.09 -15.29
C ALA A 262 1.93 -12.97 -14.31
N TRP A 263 0.67 -12.83 -13.94
CA TRP A 263 0.20 -11.85 -12.96
C TRP A 263 0.77 -12.12 -11.57
N PHE A 264 0.88 -13.40 -11.16
CA PHE A 264 1.52 -13.77 -9.90
C PHE A 264 3.00 -13.35 -9.87
N LEU A 265 3.74 -13.56 -10.93
CA LEU A 265 5.13 -13.12 -11.06
C LEU A 265 5.22 -11.58 -11.08
N LEU A 266 4.36 -10.88 -11.81
CA LEU A 266 4.30 -9.42 -11.81
C LEU A 266 3.96 -8.85 -10.42
N MET A 267 3.15 -9.55 -9.63
CA MET A 267 2.92 -9.19 -8.22
C MET A 267 4.21 -9.23 -7.40
N THR A 268 5.15 -10.12 -7.70
CA THR A 268 6.46 -10.13 -7.01
C THR A 268 7.25 -8.86 -7.31
N ILE A 269 7.24 -8.37 -8.56
CA ILE A 269 7.83 -7.08 -8.92
C ILE A 269 7.13 -5.94 -8.15
N SER A 270 5.79 -5.97 -8.12
CA SER A 270 5.00 -4.96 -7.40
C SER A 270 5.34 -4.92 -5.91
N VAL A 271 5.45 -6.09 -5.27
CA VAL A 271 5.88 -6.21 -3.86
C VAL A 271 7.29 -5.67 -3.67
N ALA A 272 8.24 -5.97 -4.58
CA ALA A 272 9.60 -5.44 -4.50
C ALA A 272 9.64 -3.91 -4.59
N LEU A 273 8.93 -3.33 -5.56
CA LEU A 273 8.86 -1.87 -5.76
C LEU A 273 8.22 -1.16 -4.56
N VAL A 274 7.10 -1.69 -4.05
CA VAL A 274 6.42 -1.08 -2.91
C VAL A 274 7.24 -1.21 -1.64
N THR A 275 7.84 -2.37 -1.37
CA THR A 275 8.62 -2.57 -0.14
C THR A 275 9.96 -1.85 -0.16
N TRP A 276 10.44 -1.43 -1.32
CA TRP A 276 11.57 -0.51 -1.42
C TRP A 276 11.22 0.88 -0.87
N LEU A 277 10.04 1.40 -1.17
CA LEU A 277 9.57 2.70 -0.71
C LEU A 277 8.90 2.65 0.68
N TYR A 278 8.29 1.53 1.02
CA TYR A 278 7.61 1.23 2.28
C TYR A 278 8.13 -0.11 2.83
N PRO A 279 9.23 -0.10 3.61
CA PRO A 279 9.85 -1.32 4.10
C PRO A 279 8.88 -2.21 4.87
N ALA A 280 8.99 -3.53 4.67
CA ALA A 280 8.19 -4.51 5.37
C ALA A 280 8.46 -4.45 6.89
N LEU A 281 7.41 -4.22 7.68
CA LEU A 281 7.50 -4.10 9.14
C LEU A 281 7.35 -5.50 9.78
N PRO A 282 8.23 -5.86 10.75
CA PRO A 282 8.11 -7.12 11.48
C PRO A 282 6.91 -7.10 12.43
N SER A 283 6.30 -8.27 12.69
CA SER A 283 5.13 -8.41 13.57
C SER A 283 5.45 -8.11 15.06
N GLY A 284 6.66 -8.42 15.54
CA GLY A 284 7.07 -8.28 16.95
C GLY A 284 7.25 -6.85 17.46
N ARG A 285 7.09 -5.82 16.62
CA ARG A 285 7.32 -4.41 17.04
C ARG A 285 6.07 -3.74 17.65
N ALA A 286 4.89 -4.38 17.55
CA ALA A 286 3.65 -3.84 18.12
C ALA A 286 3.51 -4.13 19.63
N ASP A 287 4.08 -5.25 20.10
CA ASP A 287 3.91 -5.67 21.50
C ASP A 287 4.85 -4.92 22.47
N SER A 288 5.98 -4.38 21.96
CA SER A 288 6.92 -3.61 22.78
C SER A 288 6.52 -2.13 22.99
N ALA A 289 5.66 -1.56 22.14
CA ALA A 289 5.19 -0.19 22.29
C ALA A 289 3.97 -0.06 23.23
N GLY A 290 3.27 -1.17 23.49
CA GLY A 290 2.13 -1.22 24.43
C GLY A 290 2.51 -1.60 25.85
N SER A 291 3.73 -2.12 26.08
CA SER A 291 4.17 -2.68 27.37
C SER A 291 4.98 -1.70 28.24
N THR A 292 5.34 -0.53 27.74
CA THR A 292 6.11 0.48 28.51
C THR A 292 5.26 1.48 29.29
N GLY A 293 3.94 1.24 29.42
CA GLY A 293 3.00 2.17 30.07
C GLY A 293 2.40 1.70 31.40
N SER A 294 2.81 0.54 31.99
CA SER A 294 2.23 0.05 33.26
C SER A 294 3.25 -0.65 34.16
N THR A 295 4.28 0.10 34.54
CA THR A 295 4.99 -0.22 35.80
C THR A 295 4.93 1.02 36.68
N GLY A 296 3.72 1.32 37.13
CA GLY A 296 3.46 2.21 38.24
C GLY A 296 3.61 1.46 39.54
N SER A 297 4.70 1.71 40.22
CA SER A 297 4.82 1.88 41.67
C SER A 297 3.78 1.15 42.53
N THR A 298 4.07 -0.05 42.95
CA THR A 298 3.61 -0.56 44.24
C THR A 298 4.76 -0.45 45.24
N ALA A 299 4.79 0.68 45.93
CA ALA A 299 5.60 0.86 47.12
C ALA A 299 5.06 -0.08 48.21
N ASP A 300 5.87 -1.04 48.57
CA ASP A 300 5.70 -1.99 49.65
C ASP A 300 5.76 -1.24 51.01
N SER A 301 4.62 -1.15 51.69
CA SER A 301 4.50 -0.68 53.07
C SER A 301 4.67 -1.87 54.01
N ARG A 302 5.91 -2.22 54.36
CA ARG A 302 6.22 -3.02 55.55
C ARG A 302 6.87 -2.15 56.60
N ARG A 303 6.07 -1.71 57.61
CA ARG A 303 6.55 -1.25 58.91
C ARG A 303 7.04 -2.45 59.74
N PRO A 304 8.17 -2.37 60.42
CA PRO A 304 8.38 -3.08 61.69
C PRO A 304 8.07 -2.16 62.87
N ARG A 305 7.33 -2.71 63.84
CA ARG A 305 7.13 -2.17 65.14
C ARG A 305 8.39 -2.36 66.03
N GLY A 306 8.68 -1.33 66.83
CA GLY A 306 9.26 -1.53 68.17
C GLY A 306 10.59 -0.81 68.39
N ALA A 307 10.62 0.25 69.20
CA ALA A 307 11.21 0.38 70.47
C ALA A 307 11.48 1.84 70.90
N ARG A 308 11.13 2.14 72.10
CA ARG A 308 11.24 3.35 72.87
C ARG A 308 12.68 3.93 73.00
N ALA A 309 12.85 5.25 73.08
CA ALA A 309 13.12 6.06 74.29
C ALA A 309 13.84 7.37 73.98
N ALA A 310 13.29 8.45 74.50
CA ALA A 310 13.87 9.55 75.24
C ALA A 310 14.90 10.52 74.61
N GLY A 311 14.59 11.82 74.71
CA GLY A 311 15.59 12.86 74.79
C GLY A 311 15.36 14.12 73.94
N ASP A 312 14.61 15.07 74.56
CA ASP A 312 14.56 16.50 74.24
C ASP A 312 15.80 17.22 74.83
N PRO A 313 16.14 18.49 74.65
CA PRO A 313 15.78 19.53 73.63
C PRO A 313 17.02 20.37 73.23
N ARG A 314 16.89 21.26 72.25
CA ARG A 314 17.30 22.70 72.22
C ARG A 314 17.47 23.28 70.86
N LEU A 315 16.68 24.27 70.60
CA LEU A 315 16.86 25.39 69.64
C LEU A 315 17.98 26.33 70.15
N PRO A 316 18.50 27.38 69.43
CA PRO A 316 17.96 28.05 68.29
C PRO A 316 19.01 28.70 67.28
N SER A 317 18.50 29.39 66.31
CA SER A 317 18.90 30.74 65.76
C SER A 317 19.72 30.86 64.49
N SER A 318 19.14 31.73 63.70
CA SER A 318 19.67 32.81 62.85
C SER A 318 20.02 32.50 61.40
N GLY A 319 19.20 33.08 60.57
CA GLY A 319 19.34 33.68 59.27
C GLY A 319 20.37 34.83 59.15
N PRO A 320 20.29 35.74 58.20
CA PRO A 320 19.89 35.66 56.76
C PRO A 320 20.95 36.26 55.82
N SER A 321 20.63 36.44 54.56
CA SER A 321 21.08 37.50 53.65
C SER A 321 21.57 37.02 52.26
N GLY A 322 20.81 37.51 51.29
CA GLY A 322 21.25 37.60 49.89
C GLY A 322 22.17 38.85 49.70
N PRO A 323 22.28 39.53 48.57
CA PRO A 323 21.89 39.25 47.17
C PRO A 323 22.99 39.64 46.13
N ALA A 324 22.60 39.69 44.88
CA ALA A 324 23.12 40.61 43.81
C ALA A 324 24.23 40.10 42.91
N SER A 325 23.91 40.16 41.69
CA SER A 325 24.21 41.10 40.61
C SER A 325 25.29 40.61 39.64
N ALA A 326 24.92 40.58 38.45
CA ALA A 326 25.07 41.54 37.34
C ALA A 326 26.10 41.17 36.26
N ARG A 327 25.57 41.31 35.04
CA ARG A 327 26.18 41.94 33.86
C ARG A 327 27.28 41.18 33.14
N ARG A 328 27.13 41.12 31.91
CA ARG A 328 27.29 41.91 30.69
C ARG A 328 28.08 41.20 29.62
N GLU A 329 27.58 41.28 28.49
CA GLU A 329 28.11 41.84 27.22
C GLU A 329 29.15 40.94 26.51
N SER A 330 29.12 40.69 25.28
CA SER A 330 28.77 41.47 24.09
C SER A 330 29.62 40.99 22.91
N SER A 331 29.07 41.11 21.77
CA SER A 331 29.66 41.42 20.45
C SER A 331 30.28 40.20 19.70
N ALA A 332 29.79 39.93 18.60
CA ALA A 332 29.63 40.59 17.31
C ALA A 332 30.67 40.12 16.28
N PHE A 333 30.15 39.89 15.11
CA PHE A 333 30.68 40.29 13.81
C PHE A 333 31.27 39.29 12.85
N ARG A 334 30.63 39.32 11.72
CA ARG A 334 30.99 39.30 10.29
C ARG A 334 31.03 37.96 9.57
N ASP A 335 30.07 37.87 8.67
CA ASP A 335 30.16 38.03 7.20
C ASP A 335 31.26 37.27 6.45
N ARG A 336 30.81 36.38 5.56
CA ARG A 336 31.07 36.43 4.12
C ARG A 336 30.46 35.25 3.38
N ALA A 337 29.51 35.49 2.55
CA ALA A 337 29.33 34.83 1.28
C ALA A 337 30.20 35.56 0.23
N PRO A 338 30.24 35.21 -1.06
CA PRO A 338 29.74 34.04 -1.80
C PRO A 338 30.77 33.47 -2.82
N LEU A 339 30.30 32.68 -3.75
CA LEU A 339 30.77 32.37 -5.10
C LEU A 339 31.19 30.92 -5.35
N GLY A 340 30.50 30.37 -6.40
CA GLY A 340 30.94 29.25 -7.16
C GLY A 340 29.78 28.34 -7.52
#